data_710eaf12824f44b3b15e388ed791be4f
#
_entry.id   710eaf12824f44b3b15e388ed791be4f
#
_cell.length_a   1.000
_cell.length_b   1.000
_cell.length_c   1.000
_cell.angle_alpha   90.00
_cell.angle_beta   90.00
_cell.angle_gamma   90.00
#
_symmetry.space_group_name_H-M   'P 1'
#
loop_
_entity.id
_entity.type
_entity.pdbx_description
1 polymer ?
#
loop_
_entity_poly.entity_id
_entity_poly.type
_entity_poly.pdbx_seq_one_letter_code
_entity_poly.pdbx_strand_id
1 'polypeptide(L)'
;GMNVILTEETDWIGGQVSQQGVPPDEHKWIESGGATASYRMYRNKIRDFYRYHYHLTEAARNNPYLNPGNGGVSKICHEPMVSVEVLMEMLMPYVSAGKLQILLNHKAQSSDVQGDEVLAVTVRDRQNGELVTLTAPYFVDATECGDLLPLTKTEYVTGSESQEDTKELHAAKQSNPLNNQAFTVCFAMEYIPGEDWTIDKPDNYTFWANYIPNLTPAWPGKLLSMTYPTPSTLKPNHAVCIPDGTPTDAFNFWMYRRIIDQHNFLPDTYQGSTTLVNWPQNDYMLGNIICLLYTSDAADEA
;
A
#
# COMPACT_ATOMS: atom_id res chain seq x y z
N GLY A 1 1.61 -31.07 -6.50
CA GLY A 1 1.63 -29.63 -6.39
C GLY A 1 2.80 -29.07 -7.16
N MET A 2 2.73 -27.80 -7.53
CA MET A 2 3.82 -27.09 -8.21
C MET A 2 4.93 -26.74 -7.22
N ASN A 3 6.15 -26.56 -7.73
CA ASN A 3 7.22 -25.86 -7.01
C ASN A 3 7.19 -24.40 -7.47
N VAL A 4 7.36 -23.47 -6.56
CA VAL A 4 7.24 -22.04 -6.80
C VAL A 4 8.47 -21.31 -6.27
N ILE A 5 8.97 -20.34 -7.03
CA ILE A 5 9.90 -19.32 -6.55
C ILE A 5 9.14 -18.01 -6.51
N LEU A 6 9.10 -17.36 -5.34
CA LEU A 6 8.55 -16.04 -5.14
C LEU A 6 9.70 -15.07 -4.95
N THR A 7 9.76 -14.02 -5.74
CA THR A 7 10.72 -12.93 -5.59
C THR A 7 10.01 -11.71 -5.01
N GLU A 8 10.69 -11.00 -4.13
CA GLU A 8 10.23 -9.75 -3.54
C GLU A 8 11.40 -8.76 -3.56
N GLU A 9 11.16 -7.56 -4.09
CA GLU A 9 12.24 -6.56 -4.24
C GLU A 9 12.66 -5.90 -2.93
N THR A 10 11.90 -6.10 -1.84
CA THR A 10 12.14 -5.53 -0.51
C THR A 10 12.47 -6.63 0.51
N ASP A 11 12.66 -6.22 1.78
CA ASP A 11 12.87 -7.15 2.90
C ASP A 11 11.57 -7.83 3.36
N TRP A 12 10.41 -7.36 2.93
CA TRP A 12 9.11 -7.78 3.45
C TRP A 12 8.16 -8.22 2.33
N ILE A 13 7.71 -9.47 2.38
CA ILE A 13 6.61 -9.94 1.53
C ILE A 13 5.30 -9.26 1.93
N GLY A 14 4.37 -9.09 0.98
CA GLY A 14 3.00 -8.67 1.26
C GLY A 14 2.59 -7.32 0.67
N GLY A 15 3.52 -6.60 0.04
CA GLY A 15 3.23 -5.37 -0.70
C GLY A 15 2.50 -4.34 0.15
N GLN A 16 1.25 -4.01 -0.22
CA GLN A 16 0.45 -2.97 0.43
C GLN A 16 0.36 -3.14 1.95
N VAL A 17 0.09 -4.35 2.43
CA VAL A 17 -0.18 -4.59 3.87
C VAL A 17 1.06 -4.72 4.73
N SER A 18 2.23 -4.66 4.13
CA SER A 18 3.52 -4.79 4.81
C SER A 18 4.46 -3.64 4.47
N GLN A 19 5.29 -3.75 3.43
CA GLN A 19 6.33 -2.76 3.13
C GLN A 19 5.77 -1.37 2.77
N GLN A 20 4.58 -1.27 2.17
CA GLN A 20 3.91 0.01 1.92
C GLN A 20 3.16 0.54 3.16
N GLY A 21 3.00 -0.28 4.20
CA GLY A 21 2.43 0.09 5.50
C GLY A 21 0.91 0.33 5.50
N VAL A 22 0.23 0.14 4.38
CA VAL A 22 -1.19 0.51 4.23
C VAL A 22 -2.08 -0.62 4.74
N PRO A 23 -2.95 -0.36 5.74
CA PRO A 23 -3.96 -1.35 6.15
C PRO A 23 -4.81 -1.81 4.97
N PRO A 24 -5.31 -3.06 4.98
CA PRO A 24 -6.16 -3.56 3.91
C PRO A 24 -7.38 -2.68 3.68
N ASP A 25 -7.65 -2.30 2.45
CA ASP A 25 -8.91 -1.66 2.10
C ASP A 25 -10.00 -2.73 2.02
N GLU A 26 -11.00 -2.66 2.90
CA GLU A 26 -12.02 -3.68 3.05
C GLU A 26 -13.42 -3.11 2.87
N HIS A 27 -14.29 -3.90 2.25
CA HIS A 27 -15.70 -3.55 2.18
C HIS A 27 -16.39 -3.71 3.56
N LYS A 28 -17.47 -2.97 3.77
CA LYS A 28 -18.14 -2.87 5.08
C LYS A 28 -18.73 -4.19 5.64
N TRP A 29 -18.91 -5.20 4.80
CA TRP A 29 -19.47 -6.52 5.20
C TRP A 29 -18.40 -7.59 5.43
N ILE A 30 -17.12 -7.24 5.46
CA ILE A 30 -16.01 -8.19 5.51
C ILE A 30 -16.09 -9.18 6.68
N GLU A 31 -16.68 -8.78 7.80
CA GLU A 31 -16.82 -9.67 8.96
C GLU A 31 -17.86 -10.79 8.74
N SER A 32 -18.86 -10.55 7.92
CA SER A 32 -19.95 -11.50 7.68
C SER A 32 -19.85 -12.28 6.38
N GLY A 33 -19.09 -11.78 5.39
CA GLY A 33 -18.99 -12.43 4.07
C GLY A 33 -18.05 -11.73 3.11
N GLY A 34 -18.02 -12.20 1.86
CA GLY A 34 -17.28 -11.57 0.77
C GLY A 34 -15.76 -11.73 0.82
N ALA A 35 -15.23 -12.71 1.57
CA ALA A 35 -13.81 -12.99 1.65
C ALA A 35 -13.51 -14.45 1.27
N THR A 36 -12.36 -14.69 0.65
CA THR A 36 -11.83 -16.05 0.45
C THR A 36 -11.48 -16.68 1.80
N ALA A 37 -11.42 -18.01 1.85
CA ALA A 37 -11.04 -18.72 3.07
C ALA A 37 -9.62 -18.34 3.55
N SER A 38 -8.67 -18.16 2.63
CA SER A 38 -7.29 -17.75 2.95
C SER A 38 -7.22 -16.33 3.50
N TYR A 39 -7.96 -15.38 2.92
CA TYR A 39 -8.00 -14.02 3.43
C TYR A 39 -8.65 -13.95 4.82
N ARG A 40 -9.73 -14.72 5.05
CA ARG A 40 -10.33 -14.83 6.37
C ARG A 40 -9.38 -15.43 7.39
N MET A 41 -8.61 -16.44 6.99
CA MET A 41 -7.56 -17.03 7.84
C MET A 41 -6.49 -15.99 8.18
N TYR A 42 -6.01 -15.23 7.21
CA TYR A 42 -5.07 -14.12 7.42
C TYR A 42 -5.59 -13.12 8.46
N ARG A 43 -6.82 -12.62 8.30
CA ARG A 43 -7.44 -11.70 9.26
C ARG A 43 -7.52 -12.27 10.69
N ASN A 44 -7.91 -13.53 10.81
CA ASN A 44 -8.00 -14.18 12.12
C ASN A 44 -6.63 -14.35 12.76
N LYS A 45 -5.63 -14.77 11.98
CA LYS A 45 -4.24 -14.89 12.44
C LYS A 45 -3.65 -13.56 12.92
N ILE A 46 -3.95 -12.43 12.26
CA ILE A 46 -3.57 -11.11 12.76
C ILE A 46 -4.15 -10.87 14.16
N ARG A 47 -5.45 -11.11 14.36
CA ARG A 47 -6.08 -10.95 15.68
C ARG A 47 -5.47 -11.88 16.74
N ASP A 48 -5.19 -13.12 16.35
CA ASP A 48 -4.57 -14.09 17.25
C ASP A 48 -3.13 -13.70 17.58
N PHE A 49 -2.38 -13.18 16.60
CA PHE A 49 -1.03 -12.67 16.82
C PHE A 49 -1.02 -11.59 17.92
N TYR A 50 -1.92 -10.60 17.85
CA TYR A 50 -2.05 -9.60 18.92
C TYR A 50 -2.46 -10.20 20.25
N ARG A 51 -3.37 -11.15 20.30
CA ARG A 51 -3.81 -11.80 21.54
C ARG A 51 -2.70 -12.61 22.23
N TYR A 52 -1.80 -13.19 21.45
CA TYR A 52 -0.72 -14.03 21.97
C TYR A 52 0.57 -13.26 22.27
N HIS A 53 0.87 -12.23 21.50
CA HIS A 53 2.17 -11.57 21.56
C HIS A 53 2.15 -10.16 22.16
N TYR A 54 0.97 -9.55 22.32
CA TYR A 54 0.85 -8.19 22.84
C TYR A 54 0.15 -8.13 24.20
N HIS A 55 0.51 -7.11 24.97
CA HIS A 55 -0.14 -6.82 26.26
C HIS A 55 -1.43 -6.03 26.04
N LEU A 56 -2.48 -6.73 25.65
CA LEU A 56 -3.81 -6.15 25.41
C LEU A 56 -4.57 -5.91 26.70
N THR A 57 -5.40 -4.86 26.71
CA THR A 57 -6.46 -4.72 27.73
C THR A 57 -7.42 -5.92 27.69
N GLU A 58 -8.10 -6.18 28.79
CA GLU A 58 -9.09 -7.27 28.84
C GLU A 58 -10.21 -7.08 27.80
N ALA A 59 -10.69 -5.85 27.62
CA ALA A 59 -11.71 -5.53 26.63
C ALA A 59 -11.24 -5.82 25.20
N ALA A 60 -10.00 -5.41 24.84
CA ALA A 60 -9.43 -5.67 23.53
C ALA A 60 -9.18 -7.17 23.30
N ARG A 61 -8.63 -7.88 24.29
CA ARG A 61 -8.35 -9.31 24.22
C ARG A 61 -9.60 -10.13 23.98
N ASN A 62 -10.71 -9.79 24.63
CA ASN A 62 -11.98 -10.50 24.56
C ASN A 62 -12.85 -10.05 23.37
N ASN A 63 -12.47 -9.03 22.63
CA ASN A 63 -13.20 -8.58 21.44
C ASN A 63 -12.97 -9.55 20.27
N PRO A 64 -13.99 -10.28 19.80
CA PRO A 64 -13.86 -11.20 18.65
C PRO A 64 -13.50 -10.46 17.35
N TYR A 65 -13.86 -9.18 17.27
CA TYR A 65 -13.60 -8.29 16.13
C TYR A 65 -12.51 -7.27 16.43
N LEU A 66 -11.49 -7.67 17.18
CA LEU A 66 -10.35 -6.80 17.50
C LEU A 66 -9.83 -6.12 16.24
N ASN A 67 -9.78 -4.80 16.26
CA ASN A 67 -9.12 -3.93 15.30
C ASN A 67 -7.98 -3.21 16.04
N PRO A 68 -6.72 -3.66 15.93
CA PRO A 68 -5.64 -3.17 16.79
C PRO A 68 -5.42 -1.66 16.73
N GLY A 69 -5.54 -1.09 15.55
CA GLY A 69 -5.46 0.36 15.34
C GLY A 69 -6.77 1.10 15.52
N ASN A 70 -7.92 0.42 15.61
CA ASN A 70 -9.25 1.04 15.54
C ASN A 70 -9.39 2.05 14.40
N GLY A 71 -8.67 1.84 13.29
CA GLY A 71 -8.74 2.67 12.10
C GLY A 71 -10.07 2.49 11.36
N GLY A 72 -10.43 3.49 10.57
CA GLY A 72 -11.73 3.53 9.88
C GLY A 72 -11.74 2.84 8.52
N VAL A 73 -10.59 2.74 7.84
CA VAL A 73 -10.49 2.18 6.48
C VAL A 73 -10.73 0.67 6.45
N SER A 74 -10.38 -0.01 7.53
CA SER A 74 -10.45 -1.46 7.66
C SER A 74 -10.96 -1.86 9.03
N LYS A 75 -11.51 -3.08 9.12
CA LYS A 75 -11.82 -3.74 10.40
C LYS A 75 -10.63 -4.49 11.00
N ILE A 76 -9.45 -4.34 10.39
CA ILE A 76 -8.20 -5.00 10.80
C ILE A 76 -6.99 -4.08 10.55
N CYS A 77 -7.09 -2.81 10.94
CA CYS A 77 -5.94 -1.90 10.94
C CYS A 77 -4.92 -2.36 11.97
N HIS A 78 -3.68 -2.59 11.54
CA HIS A 78 -2.64 -3.19 12.37
C HIS A 78 -1.26 -2.75 11.90
N GLU A 79 -0.24 -3.07 12.69
CA GLU A 79 1.16 -2.79 12.35
C GLU A 79 1.62 -3.64 11.16
N PRO A 80 2.32 -3.07 10.19
CA PRO A 80 2.77 -3.79 8.99
C PRO A 80 3.61 -5.03 9.27
N MET A 81 4.46 -4.99 10.30
CA MET A 81 5.28 -6.14 10.71
C MET A 81 4.42 -7.37 11.06
N VAL A 82 3.26 -7.17 11.66
CA VAL A 82 2.35 -8.27 11.99
C VAL A 82 1.83 -8.96 10.72
N SER A 83 1.62 -8.20 9.64
CA SER A 83 1.32 -8.80 8.34
C SER A 83 2.45 -9.69 7.84
N VAL A 84 3.69 -9.24 7.93
CA VAL A 84 4.86 -10.04 7.51
C VAL A 84 4.91 -11.37 8.26
N GLU A 85 4.81 -11.33 9.58
CA GLU A 85 4.85 -12.53 10.43
C GLU A 85 3.72 -13.51 10.10
N VAL A 86 2.50 -12.99 9.95
CA VAL A 86 1.33 -13.81 9.63
C VAL A 86 1.43 -14.42 8.22
N LEU A 87 1.88 -13.65 7.23
CA LEU A 87 2.08 -14.16 5.87
C LEU A 87 3.17 -15.23 5.84
N MET A 88 4.28 -15.00 6.53
CA MET A 88 5.35 -16.00 6.66
C MET A 88 4.85 -17.27 7.36
N GLU A 89 4.08 -17.15 8.43
CA GLU A 89 3.46 -18.31 9.09
C GLU A 89 2.58 -19.11 8.13
N MET A 90 1.77 -18.42 7.31
CA MET A 90 0.91 -19.08 6.32
C MET A 90 1.68 -19.77 5.20
N LEU A 91 2.86 -19.26 4.83
CA LEU A 91 3.71 -19.80 3.76
C LEU A 91 4.68 -20.88 4.27
N MET A 92 5.04 -20.88 5.54
CA MET A 92 6.05 -21.75 6.12
C MET A 92 5.84 -23.25 5.85
N PRO A 93 4.60 -23.81 5.85
CA PRO A 93 4.38 -25.21 5.49
C PRO A 93 4.88 -25.55 4.07
N TYR A 94 4.76 -24.63 3.13
CA TYR A 94 5.21 -24.83 1.75
C TYR A 94 6.73 -24.66 1.61
N VAL A 95 7.31 -23.72 2.36
CA VAL A 95 8.77 -23.52 2.44
C VAL A 95 9.41 -24.76 3.05
N SER A 96 8.90 -25.23 4.19
CA SER A 96 9.42 -26.42 4.88
C SER A 96 9.30 -27.72 4.05
N ALA A 97 8.27 -27.80 3.20
CA ALA A 97 8.10 -28.91 2.28
C ALA A 97 8.95 -28.80 1.00
N GLY A 98 9.76 -27.75 0.86
CA GLY A 98 10.55 -27.48 -0.35
C GLY A 98 9.70 -27.18 -1.60
N LYS A 99 8.45 -26.71 -1.39
CA LYS A 99 7.51 -26.37 -2.47
C LYS A 99 7.50 -24.89 -2.80
N LEU A 100 7.98 -24.07 -1.89
CA LEU A 100 8.11 -22.62 -2.05
C LEU A 100 9.52 -22.20 -1.65
N GLN A 101 10.17 -21.43 -2.51
CA GLN A 101 11.38 -20.69 -2.20
C GLN A 101 11.04 -19.20 -2.27
N ILE A 102 11.42 -18.43 -1.25
CA ILE A 102 11.23 -16.98 -1.20
C ILE A 102 12.62 -16.33 -1.33
N LEU A 103 12.75 -15.43 -2.29
CA LEU A 103 13.95 -14.63 -2.54
C LEU A 103 13.60 -13.16 -2.25
N LEU A 104 13.95 -12.70 -1.06
CA LEU A 104 13.81 -11.28 -0.68
C LEU A 104 14.94 -10.45 -1.31
N ASN A 105 14.70 -9.15 -1.49
CA ASN A 105 15.63 -8.21 -2.11
C ASN A 105 15.98 -8.54 -3.57
N HIS A 106 15.11 -9.26 -4.27
CA HIS A 106 15.35 -9.67 -5.66
C HIS A 106 14.36 -8.97 -6.59
N LYS A 107 14.88 -8.12 -7.47
CA LYS A 107 14.10 -7.38 -8.49
C LYS A 107 14.37 -7.96 -9.88
N ALA A 108 13.30 -8.09 -10.68
CA ALA A 108 13.44 -8.48 -12.09
C ALA A 108 14.24 -7.42 -12.85
N GLN A 109 15.23 -7.85 -13.63
CA GLN A 109 16.12 -6.99 -14.41
C GLN A 109 16.04 -7.24 -15.90
N SER A 110 15.93 -8.49 -16.33
CA SER A 110 15.86 -8.86 -17.73
C SER A 110 15.11 -10.18 -17.92
N SER A 111 14.72 -10.46 -19.15
CA SER A 111 14.11 -11.72 -19.53
C SER A 111 14.71 -12.29 -20.80
N ASP A 112 14.59 -13.59 -20.99
CA ASP A 112 14.84 -14.28 -22.24
C ASP A 112 13.50 -14.72 -22.83
N VAL A 113 13.18 -14.24 -24.04
CA VAL A 113 11.90 -14.43 -24.71
C VAL A 113 12.12 -14.96 -26.11
N GLN A 114 11.40 -16.01 -26.49
CA GLN A 114 11.39 -16.53 -27.83
C GLN A 114 9.95 -16.55 -28.41
N GLY A 115 9.68 -15.64 -29.34
CA GLY A 115 8.30 -15.43 -29.83
C GLY A 115 7.39 -14.98 -28.69
N ASP A 116 6.35 -15.75 -28.41
CA ASP A 116 5.37 -15.46 -27.34
C ASP A 116 5.68 -16.26 -26.05
N GLU A 117 6.85 -16.88 -25.94
CA GLU A 117 7.23 -17.69 -24.79
C GLU A 117 8.33 -17.00 -23.98
N VAL A 118 8.10 -16.83 -22.68
CA VAL A 118 9.12 -16.40 -21.72
C VAL A 118 9.90 -17.62 -21.25
N LEU A 119 11.18 -17.70 -21.59
CA LEU A 119 12.05 -18.84 -21.26
C LEU A 119 12.70 -18.67 -19.89
N ALA A 120 13.08 -17.45 -19.55
CA ALA A 120 13.73 -17.13 -18.29
C ALA A 120 13.49 -15.69 -17.86
N VAL A 121 13.57 -15.44 -16.55
CA VAL A 121 13.65 -14.10 -15.95
C VAL A 121 14.90 -14.03 -15.09
N THR A 122 15.75 -13.03 -15.33
CA THR A 122 16.91 -12.78 -14.49
C THR A 122 16.55 -11.72 -13.47
N VAL A 123 16.75 -12.05 -12.20
CA VAL A 123 16.53 -11.15 -11.06
C VAL A 123 17.87 -10.72 -10.47
N ARG A 124 17.93 -9.50 -9.97
CA ARG A 124 19.10 -8.96 -9.27
C ARG A 124 18.85 -8.94 -7.78
N ASP A 125 19.79 -9.48 -7.01
CA ASP A 125 19.86 -9.23 -5.57
C ASP A 125 20.29 -7.77 -5.34
N ARG A 126 19.46 -7.00 -4.69
CA ARG A 126 19.69 -5.57 -4.41
C ARG A 126 20.71 -5.32 -3.31
N GLN A 127 21.06 -6.33 -2.51
CA GLN A 127 22.03 -6.20 -1.42
C GLN A 127 23.46 -6.37 -1.91
N ASN A 128 23.71 -7.33 -2.80
CA ASN A 128 25.05 -7.67 -3.25
C ASN A 128 25.27 -7.51 -4.77
N GLY A 129 24.18 -7.27 -5.52
CA GLY A 129 24.21 -7.09 -6.97
C GLY A 129 24.31 -8.37 -7.79
N GLU A 130 24.26 -9.54 -7.17
CA GLU A 130 24.30 -10.83 -7.88
C GLU A 130 23.07 -11.04 -8.75
N LEU A 131 23.28 -11.71 -9.87
CA LEU A 131 22.23 -12.06 -10.83
C LEU A 131 21.86 -13.52 -10.71
N VAL A 132 20.59 -13.81 -10.61
CA VAL A 132 20.02 -15.16 -10.58
C VAL A 132 19.05 -15.30 -11.74
N THR A 133 19.29 -16.30 -12.62
CA THR A 133 18.37 -16.61 -13.72
C THR A 133 17.41 -17.69 -13.30
N LEU A 134 16.13 -17.39 -13.37
CA LEU A 134 15.01 -18.27 -13.02
C LEU A 134 14.38 -18.81 -14.30
N THR A 135 14.18 -20.13 -14.36
CA THR A 135 13.48 -20.79 -15.45
C THR A 135 12.25 -21.53 -14.93
N ALA A 136 11.13 -21.37 -15.59
CA ALA A 136 9.87 -21.99 -15.20
C ALA A 136 8.94 -22.14 -16.41
N PRO A 137 7.96 -23.04 -16.38
CA PRO A 137 6.93 -23.12 -17.41
C PRO A 137 5.90 -21.98 -17.33
N TYR A 138 5.82 -21.26 -16.22
CA TYR A 138 4.91 -20.14 -16.00
C TYR A 138 5.60 -19.04 -15.19
N PHE A 139 5.42 -17.81 -15.63
CA PHE A 139 5.81 -16.61 -14.91
C PHE A 139 4.54 -15.82 -14.56
N VAL A 140 4.49 -15.28 -13.36
CA VAL A 140 3.38 -14.47 -12.86
C VAL A 140 3.95 -13.12 -12.45
N ASP A 141 3.55 -12.06 -13.17
CA ASP A 141 3.83 -10.70 -12.74
C ASP A 141 2.86 -10.33 -11.61
N ALA A 142 3.40 -10.16 -10.43
CA ALA A 142 2.69 -9.70 -9.24
C ALA A 142 3.34 -8.43 -8.67
N THR A 143 4.09 -7.71 -9.50
CA THR A 143 4.67 -6.41 -9.15
C THR A 143 3.59 -5.33 -9.15
N GLU A 144 3.81 -4.25 -8.42
CA GLU A 144 2.87 -3.14 -8.35
C GLU A 144 2.72 -2.38 -9.68
N CYS A 145 3.77 -2.36 -10.50
CA CYS A 145 3.83 -1.58 -11.74
C CYS A 145 3.82 -2.42 -13.02
N GLY A 146 3.69 -3.75 -12.93
CA GLY A 146 3.76 -4.63 -14.10
C GLY A 146 5.19 -4.69 -14.68
N ASP A 147 6.21 -4.76 -13.84
CA ASP A 147 7.63 -4.64 -14.21
C ASP A 147 8.07 -5.71 -15.24
N LEU A 148 7.43 -6.88 -15.26
CA LEU A 148 7.76 -7.92 -16.25
C LEU A 148 7.20 -7.60 -17.64
N LEU A 149 6.13 -6.82 -17.77
CA LEU A 149 5.51 -6.55 -19.06
C LEU A 149 6.49 -5.95 -20.09
N PRO A 150 7.20 -4.85 -19.77
CA PRO A 150 8.20 -4.31 -20.69
C PRO A 150 9.40 -5.23 -20.87
N LEU A 151 9.84 -5.92 -19.83
CA LEU A 151 10.98 -6.85 -19.90
C LEU A 151 10.69 -8.03 -20.84
N THR A 152 9.48 -8.57 -20.78
CA THR A 152 9.05 -9.69 -21.63
C THR A 152 8.52 -9.26 -22.99
N LYS A 153 8.47 -7.95 -23.26
CA LYS A 153 7.88 -7.36 -24.48
C LYS A 153 6.41 -7.74 -24.67
N THR A 154 5.72 -8.03 -23.57
CA THR A 154 4.29 -8.27 -23.56
C THR A 154 3.58 -6.95 -23.85
N GLU A 155 2.56 -7.00 -24.72
CA GLU A 155 1.76 -5.81 -25.03
C GLU A 155 0.97 -5.35 -23.80
N TYR A 156 0.99 -4.05 -23.51
CA TYR A 156 0.25 -3.44 -22.41
C TYR A 156 -0.19 -2.02 -22.73
N VAL A 157 -1.13 -1.52 -21.98
CA VAL A 157 -1.63 -0.14 -22.05
C VAL A 157 -1.44 0.55 -20.69
N THR A 158 -1.36 1.88 -20.74
CA THR A 158 -1.28 2.73 -19.53
C THR A 158 -2.45 3.72 -19.53
N GLY A 159 -2.77 4.23 -18.34
CA GLY A 159 -3.83 5.21 -18.18
C GLY A 159 -5.24 4.64 -18.30
N SER A 160 -6.19 5.47 -18.74
CA SER A 160 -7.56 5.04 -18.92
C SER A 160 -7.82 4.59 -20.36
N GLU A 161 -8.40 3.41 -20.52
CA GLU A 161 -8.86 2.87 -21.79
C GLU A 161 -10.21 3.47 -22.21
N SER A 162 -10.55 3.36 -23.48
CA SER A 162 -11.83 3.87 -23.98
C SER A 162 -12.95 2.84 -23.81
N GLN A 163 -14.19 3.32 -23.76
CA GLN A 163 -15.38 2.47 -23.77
C GLN A 163 -15.49 1.68 -25.10
N GLU A 164 -14.94 2.23 -26.18
CA GLU A 164 -14.96 1.54 -27.48
C GLU A 164 -14.06 0.30 -27.45
N ASP A 165 -12.91 0.39 -26.80
CA ASP A 165 -11.94 -0.70 -26.70
C ASP A 165 -12.40 -1.79 -25.74
N THR A 166 -12.79 -1.41 -24.53
CA THR A 166 -13.08 -2.37 -23.42
C THR A 166 -14.54 -2.79 -23.32
N LYS A 167 -15.47 -1.99 -23.90
CA LYS A 167 -16.92 -2.15 -23.74
C LYS A 167 -17.42 -2.01 -22.29
N GLU A 168 -16.59 -1.48 -21.41
CA GLU A 168 -16.98 -1.23 -20.02
C GLU A 168 -17.95 -0.07 -19.90
N LEU A 169 -19.01 -0.26 -19.11
CA LEU A 169 -20.12 0.70 -18.99
C LEU A 169 -19.69 2.09 -18.54
N HIS A 170 -18.69 2.15 -17.65
CA HIS A 170 -18.22 3.40 -17.03
C HIS A 170 -16.87 3.88 -17.56
N ALA A 171 -16.30 3.21 -18.56
CA ALA A 171 -15.07 3.67 -19.19
C ALA A 171 -15.27 5.03 -19.90
N ALA A 172 -14.19 5.79 -19.98
CA ALA A 172 -14.19 7.06 -20.71
C ALA A 172 -14.49 6.84 -22.19
N LYS A 173 -15.07 7.85 -22.87
CA LYS A 173 -15.35 7.74 -24.32
C LYS A 173 -14.07 7.64 -25.15
N GLN A 174 -13.01 8.29 -24.70
CA GLN A 174 -11.69 8.29 -25.34
C GLN A 174 -10.65 7.83 -24.35
N SER A 175 -9.69 7.04 -24.81
CA SER A 175 -8.52 6.64 -24.03
C SER A 175 -7.64 7.83 -23.69
N ASN A 176 -7.01 7.77 -22.51
CA ASN A 176 -6.01 8.75 -22.10
C ASN A 176 -4.84 8.04 -21.41
N PRO A 177 -3.75 7.73 -22.13
CA PRO A 177 -2.59 7.04 -21.59
C PRO A 177 -1.90 7.76 -20.41
N LEU A 178 -2.11 9.07 -20.29
CA LEU A 178 -1.53 9.89 -19.21
C LEU A 178 -2.41 9.93 -17.95
N ASN A 179 -3.61 9.39 -17.99
CA ASN A 179 -4.53 9.37 -16.85
C ASN A 179 -4.24 8.18 -15.94
N ASN A 180 -3.08 8.19 -15.31
CA ASN A 180 -2.69 7.19 -14.32
C ASN A 180 -3.03 7.64 -12.92
N GLN A 181 -3.19 6.68 -12.02
CA GLN A 181 -3.37 6.96 -10.59
C GLN A 181 -2.10 7.63 -10.03
N ALA A 182 -2.29 8.67 -9.22
CA ALA A 182 -1.20 9.24 -8.45
C ALA A 182 -0.62 8.21 -7.48
N PHE A 183 0.68 8.27 -7.26
CA PHE A 183 1.33 7.47 -6.23
C PHE A 183 1.53 8.30 -4.96
N THR A 184 1.63 7.62 -3.83
CA THR A 184 1.76 8.24 -2.52
C THR A 184 2.98 7.69 -1.81
N VAL A 185 3.83 8.58 -1.29
CA VAL A 185 4.88 8.18 -0.33
C VAL A 185 4.25 8.15 1.06
N CYS A 186 3.95 6.94 1.52
CA CYS A 186 3.33 6.73 2.83
C CYS A 186 4.36 6.87 3.95
N PHE A 187 3.91 7.39 5.11
CA PHE A 187 4.73 7.45 6.32
C PHE A 187 3.86 7.35 7.57
N ALA A 188 4.45 6.90 8.67
CA ALA A 188 3.78 6.81 9.95
C ALA A 188 3.95 8.10 10.75
N MET A 189 2.89 8.53 11.45
CA MET A 189 2.92 9.57 12.47
C MET A 189 2.45 9.02 13.80
N GLU A 190 3.19 9.31 14.86
CA GLU A 190 2.78 9.03 16.23
C GLU A 190 2.32 10.32 16.92
N TYR A 191 1.29 10.22 17.74
CA TYR A 191 0.86 11.29 18.63
C TYR A 191 1.08 10.86 20.08
N ILE A 192 1.95 11.59 20.78
CA ILE A 192 2.27 11.37 22.19
C ILE A 192 1.65 12.56 22.97
N PRO A 193 0.64 12.32 23.81
CA PRO A 193 -0.03 13.41 24.52
C PRO A 193 0.94 14.21 25.40
N GLY A 194 0.93 15.53 25.25
CA GLY A 194 1.75 16.44 26.08
C GLY A 194 3.16 16.67 25.57
N GLU A 195 3.58 16.04 24.48
CA GLU A 195 4.89 16.28 23.89
C GLU A 195 4.80 17.21 22.66
N ASP A 196 5.88 17.97 22.44
CA ASP A 196 6.04 18.85 21.27
C ASP A 196 7.24 18.38 20.44
N TRP A 197 6.94 17.86 19.26
CA TRP A 197 7.90 17.38 18.28
C TRP A 197 7.98 18.28 17.04
N THR A 198 7.68 19.58 17.21
CA THR A 198 7.76 20.56 16.14
C THR A 198 9.19 20.62 15.58
N ILE A 199 9.32 20.41 14.29
CA ILE A 199 10.60 20.51 13.57
C ILE A 199 10.77 21.90 12.93
N ASP A 200 11.99 22.26 12.58
CA ASP A 200 12.26 23.43 11.76
C ASP A 200 11.58 23.29 10.39
N LYS A 201 11.14 24.44 9.84
CA LYS A 201 10.52 24.44 8.50
C LYS A 201 11.54 24.05 7.45
N PRO A 202 11.27 23.03 6.63
CA PRO A 202 12.14 22.68 5.51
C PRO A 202 12.21 23.81 4.46
N ASP A 203 13.27 23.85 3.68
CA ASP A 203 13.53 24.93 2.71
C ASP A 203 12.37 25.18 1.73
N ASN A 204 11.69 24.13 1.31
CA ASN A 204 10.56 24.20 0.39
C ASN A 204 9.19 24.33 1.07
N TYR A 205 9.14 24.56 2.40
CA TYR A 205 7.90 24.67 3.17
C TYR A 205 6.94 25.71 2.59
N THR A 206 7.46 26.91 2.27
CA THR A 206 6.63 28.03 1.76
C THR A 206 5.98 27.68 0.42
N PHE A 207 6.69 26.95 -0.45
CA PHE A 207 6.14 26.49 -1.71
C PHE A 207 4.94 25.54 -1.45
N TRP A 208 5.17 24.45 -0.72
CA TRP A 208 4.14 23.43 -0.48
C TRP A 208 2.96 23.96 0.33
N ALA A 209 3.18 24.80 1.32
CA ALA A 209 2.13 25.45 2.11
C ALA A 209 1.19 26.34 1.29
N ASN A 210 1.62 26.78 0.10
CA ASN A 210 0.82 27.61 -0.79
C ASN A 210 0.44 26.95 -2.11
N TYR A 211 0.95 25.76 -2.38
CA TYR A 211 0.73 25.05 -3.63
C TYR A 211 -0.76 24.69 -3.81
N ILE A 212 -1.27 25.00 -5.00
CA ILE A 212 -2.61 24.61 -5.45
C ILE A 212 -2.42 23.70 -6.67
N PRO A 213 -2.82 22.42 -6.60
CA PRO A 213 -2.69 21.50 -7.74
C PRO A 213 -3.46 21.99 -8.97
N ASN A 214 -2.80 21.96 -10.12
CA ASN A 214 -3.43 22.29 -11.40
C ASN A 214 -4.03 21.04 -12.03
N LEU A 215 -5.22 20.65 -11.58
CA LEU A 215 -5.92 19.43 -11.99
C LEU A 215 -7.22 19.74 -12.70
N THR A 216 -7.77 18.75 -13.39
CA THR A 216 -9.11 18.79 -13.99
C THR A 216 -9.90 17.57 -13.50
N PRO A 217 -10.98 17.75 -12.72
CA PRO A 217 -11.50 19.05 -12.20
C PRO A 217 -10.53 19.74 -11.22
N ALA A 218 -10.72 21.04 -11.03
CA ALA A 218 -9.84 21.84 -10.19
C ALA A 218 -9.83 21.35 -8.73
N TRP A 219 -8.63 21.30 -8.14
CA TRP A 219 -8.48 21.01 -6.71
C TRP A 219 -9.09 22.16 -5.89
N PRO A 220 -9.80 21.88 -4.77
CA PRO A 220 -10.61 22.89 -4.07
C PRO A 220 -9.84 23.87 -3.19
N GLY A 221 -8.55 24.06 -3.38
CA GLY A 221 -7.74 24.98 -2.60
C GLY A 221 -6.27 24.58 -2.50
N LYS A 222 -5.61 24.96 -1.41
CA LYS A 222 -4.21 24.55 -1.19
C LYS A 222 -4.10 23.06 -0.92
N LEU A 223 -3.10 22.40 -1.47
CA LEU A 223 -2.88 20.95 -1.32
C LEU A 223 -2.83 20.54 0.17
N LEU A 224 -2.05 21.24 0.98
CA LEU A 224 -1.89 20.92 2.40
C LEU A 224 -3.00 21.47 3.30
N SER A 225 -4.14 21.93 2.73
CA SER A 225 -5.35 22.17 3.52
C SER A 225 -6.06 20.85 3.80
N MET A 226 -6.89 20.81 4.85
CA MET A 226 -7.74 19.64 5.12
C MET A 226 -8.97 19.60 4.18
N THR A 227 -8.90 20.26 3.02
CA THR A 227 -9.95 20.27 2.02
C THR A 227 -9.51 19.44 0.80
N TYR A 228 -10.37 18.56 0.34
CA TYR A 228 -10.12 17.69 -0.80
C TYR A 228 -11.43 17.44 -1.57
N PRO A 229 -11.38 17.03 -2.85
CA PRO A 229 -12.60 16.70 -3.58
C PRO A 229 -13.15 15.34 -3.13
N THR A 230 -14.46 15.26 -2.92
CA THR A 230 -15.15 13.98 -2.70
C THR A 230 -15.06 13.14 -3.99
N PRO A 231 -14.51 11.91 -3.97
CA PRO A 231 -14.25 11.14 -5.19
C PRO A 231 -15.50 10.94 -6.09
N SER A 232 -16.67 10.70 -5.49
CA SER A 232 -17.89 10.42 -6.24
C SER A 232 -18.61 11.65 -6.81
N THR A 233 -18.40 12.83 -6.22
CA THR A 233 -19.15 14.06 -6.58
C THR A 233 -18.26 15.20 -7.02
N LEU A 234 -16.96 15.11 -6.78
CA LEU A 234 -15.94 16.13 -6.98
C LEU A 234 -16.18 17.44 -6.24
N LYS A 235 -17.14 17.45 -5.29
CA LYS A 235 -17.42 18.61 -4.44
C LYS A 235 -16.39 18.70 -3.32
N PRO A 236 -16.02 19.92 -2.90
CA PRO A 236 -15.15 20.12 -1.76
C PRO A 236 -15.68 19.43 -0.50
N ASN A 237 -14.81 18.74 0.20
CA ASN A 237 -15.06 18.15 1.50
C ASN A 237 -13.98 18.62 2.46
N HIS A 238 -14.34 18.87 3.73
CA HIS A 238 -13.42 19.24 4.78
C HIS A 238 -13.22 18.06 5.72
N ALA A 239 -11.96 17.70 5.93
CA ALA A 239 -11.56 16.76 6.95
C ALA A 239 -10.87 17.47 8.11
N VAL A 240 -10.63 16.72 9.16
CA VAL A 240 -9.82 17.14 10.31
C VAL A 240 -8.69 16.13 10.51
N CYS A 241 -7.70 16.52 11.29
CA CYS A 241 -6.66 15.62 11.78
C CYS A 241 -6.57 15.78 13.30
N ILE A 242 -7.40 15.03 14.03
CA ILE A 242 -7.55 15.14 15.49
C ILE A 242 -7.07 13.81 16.11
N PRO A 243 -5.86 13.80 16.73
CA PRO A 243 -5.25 12.57 17.25
C PRO A 243 -5.76 12.15 18.63
N ASP A 244 -6.27 13.07 19.43
CA ASP A 244 -6.68 12.84 20.82
C ASP A 244 -8.05 12.17 20.99
N GLY A 245 -8.72 11.85 19.88
CA GLY A 245 -10.03 11.21 19.90
C GLY A 245 -11.20 12.15 20.19
N THR A 246 -10.99 13.47 20.19
CA THR A 246 -12.09 14.46 20.33
C THR A 246 -13.17 14.17 19.30
N PRO A 247 -14.43 13.98 19.69
CA PRO A 247 -15.53 13.70 18.77
C PRO A 247 -15.70 14.80 17.71
N THR A 248 -15.96 14.39 16.48
CA THR A 248 -16.21 15.31 15.36
C THR A 248 -17.16 14.64 14.35
N ASP A 249 -18.01 15.46 13.72
CA ASP A 249 -18.85 15.02 12.60
C ASP A 249 -18.09 15.04 11.27
N ALA A 250 -16.91 15.68 11.23
CA ALA A 250 -16.06 15.71 10.06
C ALA A 250 -15.27 14.40 9.92
N PHE A 251 -14.93 14.06 8.68
CA PHE A 251 -14.01 12.94 8.41
C PHE A 251 -12.65 13.23 9.06
N ASN A 252 -12.18 12.31 9.89
CA ASN A 252 -10.91 12.47 10.61
C ASN A 252 -9.82 11.62 9.98
N PHE A 253 -8.87 12.25 9.30
CA PHE A 253 -7.74 11.58 8.66
C PHE A 253 -6.89 10.80 9.65
N TRP A 254 -6.71 11.30 10.88
CA TRP A 254 -5.97 10.56 11.90
C TRP A 254 -6.55 9.17 12.15
N MET A 255 -7.88 9.10 12.27
CA MET A 255 -8.58 7.86 12.56
C MET A 255 -8.69 6.94 11.35
N TYR A 256 -8.46 7.45 10.12
CA TYR A 256 -8.76 6.70 8.91
C TYR A 256 -7.86 5.48 8.75
N ARG A 257 -6.54 5.66 8.85
CA ARG A 257 -5.54 4.57 8.75
C ARG A 257 -4.71 4.44 10.02
N ARG A 258 -5.33 4.61 11.20
CA ARG A 258 -4.65 4.40 12.47
C ARG A 258 -4.30 2.93 12.62
N ILE A 259 -3.02 2.61 12.79
CA ILE A 259 -2.47 1.25 12.87
C ILE A 259 -2.19 0.81 14.30
N ILE A 260 -2.02 1.75 15.23
CA ILE A 260 -1.92 1.50 16.67
C ILE A 260 -2.89 2.42 17.40
N ASP A 261 -3.80 1.84 18.16
CA ASP A 261 -4.60 2.54 19.17
C ASP A 261 -4.08 2.18 20.55
N GLN A 262 -3.38 3.09 21.21
CA GLN A 262 -2.80 2.83 22.53
C GLN A 262 -3.81 2.31 23.57
N HIS A 263 -5.11 2.65 23.41
CA HIS A 263 -6.17 2.24 24.33
C HIS A 263 -6.55 0.75 24.22
N ASN A 264 -6.12 0.05 23.18
CA ASN A 264 -6.25 -1.40 23.08
C ASN A 264 -5.19 -2.16 23.92
N PHE A 265 -4.16 -1.47 24.38
CA PHE A 265 -3.01 -2.06 25.05
C PHE A 265 -2.94 -1.66 26.54
N LEU A 266 -2.28 -2.47 27.35
CA LEU A 266 -2.02 -2.11 28.73
C LEU A 266 -1.14 -0.84 28.80
N PRO A 267 -1.24 -0.06 29.89
CA PRO A 267 -0.37 1.08 30.12
C PRO A 267 1.10 0.72 29.89
N ASP A 268 1.87 1.67 29.38
CA ASP A 268 3.32 1.53 29.09
C ASP A 268 3.69 0.60 27.92
N THR A 269 2.71 -0.01 27.21
CA THR A 269 3.00 -0.75 25.98
C THR A 269 3.33 0.18 24.82
N TYR A 270 2.57 1.26 24.66
CA TYR A 270 2.79 2.34 23.69
C TYR A 270 2.65 3.69 24.36
N GLN A 271 3.52 4.64 24.00
CA GLN A 271 3.45 6.02 24.52
C GLN A 271 2.36 6.83 23.84
N GLY A 272 2.03 6.48 22.61
CA GLY A 272 1.05 7.15 21.78
C GLY A 272 0.31 6.23 20.83
N SER A 273 -0.58 6.81 20.06
CA SER A 273 -1.25 6.13 18.95
C SER A 273 -0.56 6.50 17.63
N THR A 274 -0.55 5.56 16.68
CA THR A 274 0.12 5.75 15.39
C THR A 274 -0.85 5.64 14.25
N THR A 275 -0.80 6.60 13.33
CA THR A 275 -1.53 6.57 12.06
C THR A 275 -0.59 6.49 10.88
N LEU A 276 -1.04 5.84 9.81
CA LEU A 276 -0.36 5.89 8.52
C LEU A 276 -0.93 7.04 7.69
N VAL A 277 -0.05 7.91 7.23
CA VAL A 277 -0.40 8.99 6.31
C VAL A 277 -0.36 8.45 4.89
N ASN A 278 -1.54 8.22 4.35
CA ASN A 278 -1.82 7.94 2.95
C ASN A 278 -3.12 8.68 2.65
N TRP A 279 -2.96 9.96 2.34
CA TRP A 279 -4.05 10.91 2.18
C TRP A 279 -3.92 11.63 0.84
N PRO A 280 -5.01 12.22 0.30
CA PRO A 280 -4.92 13.00 -0.93
C PRO A 280 -3.88 14.13 -0.90
N GLN A 281 -3.51 14.59 0.29
CA GLN A 281 -2.56 15.69 0.48
C GLN A 281 -1.09 15.28 0.24
N ASN A 282 -0.75 14.02 0.35
CA ASN A 282 0.59 13.50 0.07
C ASN A 282 0.69 12.67 -1.23
N ASP A 283 -0.37 12.68 -2.03
CA ASP A 283 -0.32 12.16 -3.39
C ASP A 283 0.59 13.03 -4.27
N TYR A 284 1.36 12.40 -5.17
CA TYR A 284 2.16 13.12 -6.12
C TYR A 284 1.29 13.77 -7.20
N MET A 285 1.28 15.11 -7.23
CA MET A 285 0.38 15.93 -8.04
C MET A 285 1.06 16.64 -9.22
N LEU A 286 2.36 16.36 -9.48
CA LEU A 286 3.13 17.13 -10.47
C LEU A 286 3.15 16.48 -11.86
N GLY A 287 2.45 15.38 -12.06
CA GLY A 287 2.28 14.73 -13.36
C GLY A 287 2.55 13.24 -13.36
N ASN A 288 2.52 12.65 -14.55
CA ASN A 288 2.78 11.24 -14.76
C ASN A 288 4.29 11.00 -14.92
N ILE A 289 4.91 10.32 -13.94
CA ILE A 289 6.34 10.01 -13.98
C ILE A 289 6.67 8.82 -14.88
N ILE A 290 5.72 7.91 -15.15
CA ILE A 290 5.96 6.72 -15.98
C ILE A 290 6.34 7.12 -17.40
N CYS A 291 5.65 8.09 -17.99
CA CYS A 291 5.98 8.61 -19.33
C CYS A 291 7.33 9.35 -19.37
N LEU A 292 7.78 9.92 -18.26
CA LEU A 292 9.06 10.61 -18.18
C LEU A 292 10.23 9.63 -18.09
N LEU A 293 10.03 8.47 -17.44
CA LEU A 293 11.06 7.43 -17.32
C LEU A 293 11.33 6.71 -18.65
N TYR A 294 10.34 6.59 -19.53
CA TYR A 294 10.50 5.97 -20.85
C TYR A 294 11.16 6.86 -21.90
N THR A 295 11.27 8.17 -21.67
CA THR A 295 11.78 9.15 -22.63
C THR A 295 13.17 9.70 -22.29
N SER A 296 13.76 9.31 -21.15
CA SER A 296 15.09 9.75 -20.76
C SER A 296 15.93 8.60 -20.22
N ASP A 297 17.14 8.44 -20.73
CA ASP A 297 18.19 7.57 -20.18
C ASP A 297 18.63 8.00 -18.75
N ALA A 298 17.94 8.97 -18.16
CA ALA A 298 18.21 9.51 -16.82
C ALA A 298 17.75 8.58 -15.67
N ALA A 299 17.11 7.46 -15.96
CA ALA A 299 16.68 6.49 -14.92
C ALA A 299 17.85 5.61 -14.39
N ASP A 300 19.00 5.59 -15.10
CA ASP A 300 20.17 4.81 -14.68
C ASP A 300 21.15 5.59 -13.78
N GLU A 301 20.92 6.87 -13.53
CA GLU A 301 21.81 7.73 -12.72
C GLU A 301 21.22 8.17 -11.37
N ALA A 302 20.08 7.62 -10.90
CA ALA A 302 19.44 8.00 -9.64
C ALA A 302 19.57 6.93 -8.57
#